data_4a57d41419004580377e43fe13128b10
#
_entry.id   4a57d41419004580377e43fe13128b10
#
_cell.length_a   1.000
_cell.length_b   1.000
_cell.length_c   1.000
_cell.angle_alpha   90.00
_cell.angle_beta   90.00
_cell.angle_gamma   90.00
#
_symmetry.space_group_name_H-M   'P 1'
#
loop_
_entity.id
_entity.type
_entity.pdbx_description
1 polymer ?
#
loop_
_entity_poly.entity_id
_entity_poly.type
_entity_poly.pdbx_seq_one_letter_code
_entity_poly.pdbx_strand_id
1 'polypeptide(L)'
;VLSKLRFRWEHLPLVQDFDCGDEPWEREIANYLKSEAADGALTQSEERGNGAWLYFNEDRALVGYAVIGLTNWRWPDPKTKKQYPHAVAIGVDRRFSGQPPGPREGRYSWQIVTDLMAEVLKYPDVGSVLTLFVHESNARAIAFYRNLQFEFVPGLNYVDRTTASTYLAMAVKLP
;
A
#
# COMPACT_ATOMS: atom_id res chain seq x y z
N VAL A 1 1.99 17.68 8.58
CA VAL A 1 2.88 16.85 7.74
C VAL A 1 3.12 15.55 8.48
N LEU A 2 3.06 14.40 7.77
CA LEU A 2 3.36 13.10 8.38
C LEU A 2 4.87 12.93 8.59
N SER A 3 5.24 12.36 9.73
CA SER A 3 6.54 11.76 9.93
C SER A 3 6.46 10.26 9.65
N LYS A 4 7.55 9.64 9.18
CA LYS A 4 7.57 8.21 8.92
C LYS A 4 8.72 7.52 9.62
N LEU A 5 8.48 6.27 10.01
CA LEU A 5 9.43 5.38 10.66
C LEU A 5 9.45 4.07 9.89
N ARG A 6 10.63 3.54 9.58
CA ARG A 6 10.74 2.20 9.01
C ARG A 6 10.29 1.18 10.06
N PHE A 7 9.32 0.34 9.69
CA PHE A 7 8.77 -0.66 10.58
C PHE A 7 9.79 -1.77 10.84
N ARG A 8 9.98 -2.10 12.12
CA ARG A 8 10.84 -3.17 12.61
C ARG A 8 10.15 -3.92 13.74
N TRP A 9 10.67 -5.09 14.13
CA TRP A 9 10.10 -5.91 15.21
C TRP A 9 9.90 -5.16 16.53
N GLU A 10 10.80 -4.29 16.88
CA GLU A 10 10.71 -3.44 18.08
C GLU A 10 9.51 -2.49 18.09
N HIS A 11 8.91 -2.27 16.93
CA HIS A 11 7.73 -1.40 16.77
C HIS A 11 6.39 -2.13 16.85
N LEU A 12 6.39 -3.47 17.02
CA LEU A 12 5.15 -4.26 17.15
C LEU A 12 4.18 -3.73 18.20
N PRO A 13 4.62 -3.27 19.39
CA PRO A 13 3.71 -2.69 20.38
C PRO A 13 2.94 -1.46 19.87
N LEU A 14 3.51 -0.71 18.91
CA LEU A 14 2.87 0.51 18.38
C LEU A 14 1.69 0.22 17.46
N VAL A 15 1.58 -0.98 16.92
CA VAL A 15 0.59 -1.34 15.89
C VAL A 15 -0.56 -2.20 16.43
N GLN A 16 -0.54 -2.59 17.71
CA GLN A 16 -1.53 -3.52 18.27
C GLN A 16 -2.98 -2.99 18.17
N ASP A 17 -3.18 -1.69 18.39
CA ASP A 17 -4.49 -1.05 18.34
C ASP A 17 -4.85 -0.49 16.98
N PHE A 18 -4.01 -0.76 15.95
CA PHE A 18 -4.27 -0.29 14.59
C PHE A 18 -5.50 -0.98 13.99
N ASP A 19 -6.40 -0.20 13.42
CA ASP A 19 -7.68 -0.68 12.90
C ASP A 19 -8.10 0.13 11.67
N CYS A 20 -8.30 -0.54 10.54
CA CYS A 20 -8.74 0.09 9.29
C CYS A 20 -10.26 0.19 9.15
N GLY A 21 -11.03 -0.62 9.90
CA GLY A 21 -12.49 -0.69 9.81
C GLY A 21 -13.06 -2.10 9.90
N ASP A 22 -14.35 -2.22 9.64
CA ASP A 22 -15.11 -3.46 9.89
C ASP A 22 -15.35 -4.30 8.63
N GLU A 23 -15.05 -3.78 7.45
CA GLU A 23 -15.14 -4.54 6.21
C GLU A 23 -14.08 -5.64 6.14
N PRO A 24 -14.34 -6.79 5.49
CA PRO A 24 -13.39 -7.90 5.41
C PRO A 24 -11.99 -7.47 4.95
N TRP A 25 -11.90 -6.67 3.90
CA TRP A 25 -10.62 -6.16 3.36
C TRP A 25 -9.93 -5.16 4.29
N GLU A 26 -10.68 -4.38 5.10
CA GLU A 26 -10.12 -3.47 6.10
C GLU A 26 -9.50 -4.24 7.25
N ARG A 27 -10.17 -5.32 7.72
CA ARG A 27 -9.63 -6.23 8.74
C ARG A 27 -8.39 -6.96 8.24
N GLU A 28 -8.40 -7.42 6.97
CA GLU A 28 -7.24 -8.06 6.35
C GLU A 28 -6.02 -7.14 6.36
N ILE A 29 -6.17 -5.88 5.95
CA ILE A 29 -5.10 -4.88 5.97
C ILE A 29 -4.60 -4.62 7.39
N ALA A 30 -5.49 -4.48 8.38
CA ALA A 30 -5.10 -4.26 9.77
C ALA A 30 -4.36 -5.49 10.35
N ASN A 31 -4.82 -6.70 10.05
CA ASN A 31 -4.18 -7.95 10.49
C ASN A 31 -2.82 -8.16 9.82
N TYR A 32 -2.69 -7.82 8.55
CA TYR A 32 -1.42 -7.88 7.84
C TYR A 32 -0.33 -7.07 8.55
N LEU A 33 -0.64 -5.83 8.98
CA LEU A 33 0.31 -5.02 9.75
C LEU A 33 0.76 -5.68 11.05
N LYS A 34 -0.17 -6.33 11.76
CA LYS A 34 0.08 -6.92 13.08
C LYS A 34 0.84 -8.25 13.03
N SER A 35 0.80 -8.94 11.91
CA SER A 35 1.38 -10.29 11.75
C SER A 35 2.41 -10.34 10.62
N GLU A 36 1.96 -10.25 9.38
CA GLU A 36 2.79 -10.55 8.21
C GLU A 36 3.74 -9.42 7.82
N ALA A 37 3.37 -8.15 8.05
CA ALA A 37 4.23 -7.03 7.73
C ALA A 37 5.50 -7.02 8.59
N ALA A 38 5.40 -7.53 9.82
CA ALA A 38 6.55 -7.71 10.67
C ALA A 38 7.49 -8.81 10.13
N ASP A 39 6.94 -9.90 9.63
CA ASP A 39 7.72 -11.01 9.05
C ASP A 39 8.21 -10.70 7.64
N GLY A 40 7.33 -10.23 6.77
CA GLY A 40 7.65 -10.01 5.36
C GLY A 40 8.55 -8.81 5.09
N ALA A 41 8.36 -7.72 5.81
CA ALA A 41 9.17 -6.51 5.66
C ALA A 41 10.61 -6.67 6.16
N LEU A 42 10.84 -7.64 7.06
CA LEU A 42 12.13 -7.88 7.70
C LEU A 42 12.96 -8.93 6.96
N THR A 43 12.33 -9.81 6.19
CA THR A 43 13.01 -10.86 5.42
C THR A 43 13.35 -10.41 3.99
N GLN A 44 12.70 -9.38 3.48
CA GLN A 44 13.01 -8.82 2.17
C GLN A 44 14.14 -7.80 2.30
N SER A 45 15.23 -8.08 1.61
CA SER A 45 16.43 -7.25 1.64
C SER A 45 16.13 -5.78 1.39
N GLU A 46 16.68 -4.92 2.19
CA GLU A 46 16.63 -3.46 2.04
C GLU A 46 17.14 -2.96 0.68
N GLU A 47 17.79 -3.84 -0.07
CA GLU A 47 18.58 -3.55 -1.26
C GLU A 47 17.78 -3.12 -2.49
N ARG A 48 16.43 -3.22 -2.49
CA ARG A 48 15.61 -2.90 -3.67
C ARG A 48 14.37 -2.06 -3.37
N GLY A 49 14.40 -1.22 -2.34
CA GLY A 49 13.26 -0.39 -2.00
C GLY A 49 12.09 -1.11 -1.33
N ASN A 50 12.26 -2.40 -1.02
CA ASN A 50 11.30 -3.15 -0.24
C ASN A 50 11.30 -2.67 1.20
N GLY A 51 10.12 -2.53 1.79
CA GLY A 51 10.03 -2.15 3.18
C GLY A 51 8.62 -1.80 3.61
N ALA A 52 8.46 -1.69 4.91
CA ALA A 52 7.25 -1.19 5.54
C ALA A 52 7.57 0.08 6.31
N TRP A 53 6.65 1.03 6.25
CA TRP A 53 6.75 2.29 6.97
C TRP A 53 5.48 2.53 7.78
N LEU A 54 5.67 3.00 9.01
CA LEU A 54 4.63 3.55 9.86
C LEU A 54 4.61 5.07 9.71
N TYR A 55 3.42 5.65 9.65
CA TYR A 55 3.21 7.09 9.48
C TYR A 55 2.51 7.66 10.69
N PHE A 56 3.06 8.76 11.21
CA PHE A 56 2.59 9.42 12.43
C PHE A 56 2.23 10.87 12.14
N ASN A 57 1.18 11.36 12.76
CA ASN A 57 0.82 12.78 12.74
C ASN A 57 1.68 13.61 13.71
N GLU A 58 1.38 14.89 13.82
CA GLU A 58 2.10 15.83 14.69
C GLU A 58 1.96 15.48 16.18
N ASP A 59 0.87 14.83 16.57
CA ASP A 59 0.62 14.33 17.93
C ASP A 59 1.31 12.99 18.21
N ARG A 60 2.13 12.49 17.28
CA ARG A 60 2.79 11.18 17.33
C ARG A 60 1.81 9.98 17.36
N ALA A 61 0.57 10.19 16.95
CA ALA A 61 -0.38 9.09 16.78
C ALA A 61 -0.10 8.34 15.46
N LEU A 62 -0.11 7.01 15.51
CA LEU A 62 -0.01 6.17 14.30
C LEU A 62 -1.28 6.36 13.48
N VAL A 63 -1.14 6.93 12.28
CA VAL A 63 -2.26 7.23 11.38
C VAL A 63 -2.38 6.25 10.23
N GLY A 64 -1.30 5.56 9.89
CA GLY A 64 -1.33 4.59 8.81
C GLY A 64 0.00 3.91 8.57
N TYR A 65 0.01 3.03 7.59
CA TYR A 65 1.22 2.34 7.16
C TYR A 65 1.18 2.04 5.67
N ALA A 66 2.34 1.76 5.10
CA ALA A 66 2.47 1.25 3.74
C ALA A 66 3.61 0.24 3.63
N VAL A 67 3.42 -0.75 2.76
CA VAL A 67 4.43 -1.77 2.46
C VAL A 67 4.67 -1.82 0.97
N ILE A 68 5.93 -1.72 0.57
CA ILE A 68 6.38 -1.97 -0.81
C ILE A 68 7.09 -3.32 -0.87
N GLY A 69 6.73 -4.10 -1.86
CA GLY A 69 7.43 -5.29 -2.28
C GLY A 69 7.69 -5.24 -3.78
N LEU A 70 8.02 -6.38 -4.34
CA LEU A 70 8.18 -6.57 -5.78
C LEU A 70 7.20 -7.61 -6.27
N THR A 71 6.60 -7.35 -7.42
CA THR A 71 5.76 -8.32 -8.11
C THR A 71 6.29 -8.58 -9.52
N ASN A 72 5.97 -9.74 -10.06
CA ASN A 72 6.34 -10.11 -11.42
C ASN A 72 5.09 -10.21 -12.28
N TRP A 73 4.91 -9.27 -13.20
CA TRP A 73 3.79 -9.24 -14.12
C TRP A 73 4.24 -9.43 -15.57
N ARG A 74 3.38 -10.04 -16.38
CA ARG A 74 3.49 -10.07 -17.85
C ARG A 74 2.66 -8.93 -18.41
N TRP A 75 3.21 -7.72 -18.31
CA TRP A 75 2.53 -6.51 -18.71
C TRP A 75 3.57 -5.41 -19.05
N PRO A 76 3.32 -4.53 -20.03
CA PRO A 76 2.20 -4.56 -21.00
C PRO A 76 2.28 -5.67 -22.04
N ASP A 77 3.43 -6.32 -22.20
CA ASP A 77 3.62 -7.45 -23.13
C ASP A 77 3.38 -8.78 -22.38
N PRO A 78 2.38 -9.59 -22.78
CA PRO A 78 2.09 -10.86 -22.14
C PRO A 78 3.19 -11.92 -22.31
N LYS A 79 4.13 -11.71 -23.22
CA LYS A 79 5.26 -12.63 -23.47
C LYS A 79 6.44 -12.33 -22.54
N THR A 80 6.55 -11.11 -22.06
CA THR A 80 7.70 -10.65 -21.27
C THR A 80 7.31 -10.48 -19.80
N LYS A 81 7.94 -11.26 -18.92
CA LYS A 81 7.80 -11.12 -17.49
C LYS A 81 8.73 -10.01 -17.00
N LYS A 82 8.16 -9.01 -16.35
CA LYS A 82 8.89 -7.89 -15.73
C LYS A 82 8.61 -7.79 -14.24
N GLN A 83 9.59 -7.31 -13.50
CA GLN A 83 9.46 -7.02 -12.08
C GLN A 83 9.02 -5.56 -11.89
N TYR A 84 8.07 -5.34 -11.01
CA TYR A 84 7.52 -4.02 -10.69
C TYR A 84 7.49 -3.79 -9.18
N PRO A 85 7.75 -2.56 -8.72
CA PRO A 85 7.37 -2.13 -7.38
C PRO A 85 5.88 -2.36 -7.17
N HIS A 86 5.54 -2.94 -6.03
CA HIS A 86 4.18 -3.32 -5.69
C HIS A 86 3.82 -2.82 -4.29
N ALA A 87 2.76 -2.04 -4.19
CA ALA A 87 2.17 -1.71 -2.91
C ALA A 87 1.44 -2.93 -2.37
N VAL A 88 2.11 -3.66 -1.48
CA VAL A 88 1.60 -4.92 -0.91
C VAL A 88 0.42 -4.65 0.02
N ALA A 89 0.54 -3.61 0.85
CA ALA A 89 -0.52 -3.16 1.74
C ALA A 89 -0.40 -1.66 1.98
N ILE A 90 -1.54 -0.99 2.06
CA ILE A 90 -1.66 0.41 2.48
C ILE A 90 -2.87 0.49 3.39
N GLY A 91 -2.65 0.94 4.63
CA GLY A 91 -3.71 1.10 5.62
C GLY A 91 -3.71 2.48 6.25
N VAL A 92 -4.91 3.00 6.50
CA VAL A 92 -5.13 4.20 7.32
C VAL A 92 -6.02 3.79 8.46
N ASP A 93 -5.61 4.12 9.69
CA ASP A 93 -6.42 3.85 10.89
C ASP A 93 -7.76 4.57 10.78
N ARG A 94 -8.87 3.88 11.14
CA ARG A 94 -10.22 4.41 10.99
C ARG A 94 -10.43 5.74 11.71
N ARG A 95 -9.72 5.97 12.83
CA ARG A 95 -9.77 7.24 13.58
C ARG A 95 -9.31 8.43 12.74
N PHE A 96 -8.49 8.19 11.74
CA PHE A 96 -7.88 9.19 10.86
C PHE A 96 -8.37 9.12 9.42
N SER A 97 -9.31 8.23 9.11
CA SER A 97 -9.87 8.09 7.79
C SER A 97 -10.58 9.39 7.36
N GLY A 98 -10.17 9.93 6.21
CA GLY A 98 -10.66 11.23 5.72
C GLY A 98 -10.05 12.47 6.39
N GLN A 99 -9.09 12.28 7.30
CA GLN A 99 -8.39 13.35 8.00
C GLN A 99 -7.10 13.78 7.28
N PRO A 100 -6.60 15.00 7.51
CA PRO A 100 -7.37 16.12 8.09
C PRO A 100 -8.52 16.54 7.14
N PRO A 101 -9.53 17.25 7.62
CA PRO A 101 -10.58 17.79 6.75
C PRO A 101 -9.99 18.80 5.76
N GLY A 102 -10.59 18.88 4.57
CA GLY A 102 -10.12 19.78 3.52
C GLY A 102 -9.85 19.09 2.19
N PRO A 103 -9.04 19.70 1.31
CA PRO A 103 -8.68 19.15 0.01
C PRO A 103 -8.07 17.74 0.14
N ARG A 104 -8.27 16.92 -0.89
CA ARG A 104 -7.80 15.51 -0.90
C ARG A 104 -6.30 15.39 -0.68
N GLU A 105 -5.54 16.29 -1.27
CA GLU A 105 -4.07 16.33 -1.21
C GLU A 105 -3.51 16.55 0.21
N GLY A 106 -4.32 17.13 1.10
CA GLY A 106 -3.97 17.29 2.51
C GLY A 106 -4.22 16.04 3.36
N ARG A 107 -5.02 15.10 2.89
CA ARG A 107 -5.42 13.94 3.68
C ARG A 107 -4.28 12.95 3.89
N TYR A 108 -4.29 12.27 5.03
CA TYR A 108 -3.25 11.31 5.38
C TYR A 108 -3.10 10.18 4.35
N SER A 109 -4.22 9.65 3.83
CA SER A 109 -4.17 8.64 2.78
C SER A 109 -3.43 9.11 1.53
N TRP A 110 -3.65 10.38 1.13
CA TRP A 110 -2.94 10.98 0.01
C TRP A 110 -1.45 11.15 0.29
N GLN A 111 -1.11 11.68 1.48
CA GLN A 111 0.28 11.85 1.89
C GLN A 111 1.04 10.52 1.92
N ILE A 112 0.42 9.46 2.46
CA ILE A 112 1.02 8.12 2.51
C ILE A 112 1.30 7.59 1.09
N VAL A 113 0.34 7.64 0.19
CA VAL A 113 0.52 7.07 -1.15
C VAL A 113 1.48 7.91 -2.00
N THR A 114 1.46 9.23 -1.88
CA THR A 114 2.43 10.09 -2.58
C THR A 114 3.85 9.92 -2.06
N ASP A 115 4.02 9.71 -0.75
CA ASP A 115 5.33 9.35 -0.19
C ASP A 115 5.80 7.97 -0.67
N LEU A 116 4.88 7.00 -0.77
CA LEU A 116 5.17 5.68 -1.34
C LEU A 116 5.65 5.77 -2.80
N MET A 117 4.99 6.59 -3.61
CA MET A 117 5.42 6.86 -4.99
C MET A 117 6.83 7.48 -5.03
N ALA A 118 7.11 8.42 -4.13
CA ALA A 118 8.42 9.03 -4.01
C ALA A 118 9.50 8.02 -3.58
N GLU A 119 9.16 7.04 -2.72
CA GLU A 119 10.08 5.95 -2.37
C GLU A 119 10.43 5.10 -3.59
N VAL A 120 9.45 4.73 -4.42
CA VAL A 120 9.67 3.95 -5.64
C VAL A 120 10.63 4.66 -6.60
N LEU A 121 10.50 5.97 -6.76
CA LEU A 121 11.35 6.76 -7.64
C LEU A 121 12.83 6.80 -7.24
N LYS A 122 13.17 6.45 -6.00
CA LYS A 122 14.57 6.32 -5.56
C LYS A 122 15.28 5.10 -6.15
N TYR A 123 14.53 4.18 -6.75
CA TYR A 123 15.03 2.92 -7.29
C TYR A 123 14.74 2.78 -8.79
N PRO A 124 15.37 3.58 -9.65
CA PRO A 124 15.08 3.65 -11.08
C PRO A 124 15.28 2.31 -11.80
N ASP A 125 16.15 1.45 -11.26
CA ASP A 125 16.42 0.12 -11.84
C ASP A 125 15.22 -0.82 -11.80
N VAL A 126 14.25 -0.56 -10.92
CA VAL A 126 13.03 -1.36 -10.77
C VAL A 126 11.87 -0.80 -11.61
N GLY A 127 12.11 0.33 -12.29
CA GLY A 127 11.15 0.97 -13.18
C GLY A 127 10.28 2.04 -12.49
N SER A 128 9.65 2.86 -13.32
CA SER A 128 8.82 3.98 -12.90
C SER A 128 7.33 3.64 -12.90
N VAL A 129 6.97 2.41 -12.56
CA VAL A 129 5.57 1.97 -12.45
C VAL A 129 5.34 1.39 -11.06
N LEU A 130 4.39 1.95 -10.35
CA LEU A 130 3.89 1.38 -9.10
C LEU A 130 2.62 0.58 -9.37
N THR A 131 2.55 -0.64 -8.85
CA THR A 131 1.42 -1.54 -9.01
C THR A 131 0.76 -1.83 -7.65
N LEU A 132 -0.50 -2.22 -7.67
CA LEU A 132 -1.23 -2.68 -6.48
C LEU A 132 -2.38 -3.62 -6.85
N PHE A 133 -2.90 -4.29 -5.83
CA PHE A 133 -4.20 -4.94 -5.88
C PHE A 133 -5.19 -4.23 -4.96
N VAL A 134 -6.46 -4.14 -5.38
CA VAL A 134 -7.55 -3.57 -4.58
C VAL A 134 -8.74 -4.52 -4.62
N HIS A 135 -9.38 -4.76 -3.49
CA HIS A 135 -10.60 -5.58 -3.42
C HIS A 135 -11.70 -4.98 -4.29
N GLU A 136 -12.35 -5.79 -5.13
CA GLU A 136 -13.35 -5.31 -6.10
C GLU A 136 -14.53 -4.56 -5.48
N SER A 137 -14.91 -4.92 -4.25
CA SER A 137 -15.99 -4.25 -3.51
C SER A 137 -15.53 -2.97 -2.79
N ASN A 138 -14.22 -2.66 -2.77
CA ASN A 138 -13.70 -1.45 -2.12
C ASN A 138 -13.79 -0.23 -3.05
N ALA A 139 -15.03 0.18 -3.35
CA ALA A 139 -15.31 1.30 -4.25
C ALA A 139 -14.60 2.60 -3.83
N ARG A 140 -14.44 2.81 -2.51
CA ARG A 140 -13.74 3.98 -1.96
C ARG A 140 -12.25 3.99 -2.33
N ALA A 141 -11.57 2.87 -2.13
CA ALA A 141 -10.15 2.76 -2.49
C ALA A 141 -9.95 2.82 -4.01
N ILE A 142 -10.81 2.15 -4.79
CA ILE A 142 -10.78 2.22 -6.25
C ILE A 142 -10.88 3.67 -6.73
N ALA A 143 -11.87 4.42 -6.24
CA ALA A 143 -12.03 5.84 -6.58
C ALA A 143 -10.83 6.69 -6.15
N PHE A 144 -10.25 6.39 -4.99
CA PHE A 144 -9.06 7.06 -4.48
C PHE A 144 -7.86 6.83 -5.39
N TYR A 145 -7.56 5.58 -5.77
CA TYR A 145 -6.44 5.25 -6.65
C TYR A 145 -6.62 5.81 -8.06
N ARG A 146 -7.85 5.80 -8.60
CA ARG A 146 -8.13 6.45 -9.89
C ARG A 146 -7.87 7.96 -9.87
N ASN A 147 -8.14 8.64 -8.76
CA ASN A 147 -7.79 10.07 -8.60
C ASN A 147 -6.26 10.30 -8.57
N LEU A 148 -5.48 9.28 -8.20
CA LEU A 148 -4.02 9.25 -8.27
C LEU A 148 -3.49 8.72 -9.61
N GLN A 149 -4.35 8.64 -10.62
CA GLN A 149 -4.01 8.20 -11.99
C GLN A 149 -3.64 6.71 -12.10
N PHE A 150 -4.00 5.88 -11.11
CA PHE A 150 -3.92 4.45 -11.30
C PHE A 150 -4.97 3.98 -12.31
N GLU A 151 -4.55 3.12 -13.21
CA GLU A 151 -5.40 2.49 -14.21
C GLU A 151 -5.54 1.00 -13.94
N PHE A 152 -6.69 0.41 -14.31
CA PHE A 152 -6.85 -1.03 -14.24
C PHE A 152 -5.93 -1.73 -15.24
N VAL A 153 -5.36 -2.86 -14.82
CA VAL A 153 -4.55 -3.71 -15.69
C VAL A 153 -5.32 -4.98 -16.03
N PRO A 154 -5.96 -5.02 -17.22
CA PRO A 154 -6.78 -6.16 -17.62
C PRO A 154 -5.98 -7.46 -17.63
N GLY A 155 -6.60 -8.54 -17.20
CA GLY A 155 -6.03 -9.89 -17.23
C GLY A 155 -5.05 -10.20 -16.08
N LEU A 156 -4.82 -9.27 -15.17
CA LEU A 156 -3.97 -9.48 -13.98
C LEU A 156 -4.73 -9.48 -12.67
N ASN A 157 -6.07 -9.51 -12.72
CA ASN A 157 -6.88 -9.65 -11.51
C ASN A 157 -6.55 -10.98 -10.80
N TYR A 158 -6.56 -10.90 -9.48
CA TYR A 158 -6.28 -12.04 -8.62
C TYR A 158 -7.56 -12.48 -7.90
N VAL A 159 -7.77 -13.78 -7.80
CA VAL A 159 -8.85 -14.36 -7.00
C VAL A 159 -8.23 -15.12 -5.83
N ASP A 160 -8.52 -14.67 -4.63
CA ASP A 160 -8.19 -15.44 -3.43
C ASP A 160 -9.16 -16.62 -3.32
N ARG A 161 -8.62 -17.82 -3.47
CA ARG A 161 -9.41 -19.06 -3.43
C ARG A 161 -9.94 -19.39 -2.04
N THR A 162 -9.35 -18.83 -1.01
CA THR A 162 -9.75 -19.09 0.38
C THR A 162 -11.00 -18.29 0.73
N THR A 163 -11.06 -17.04 0.30
CA THR A 163 -12.17 -16.12 0.60
C THR A 163 -13.14 -15.94 -0.57
N ALA A 164 -12.79 -16.48 -1.75
CA ALA A 164 -13.46 -16.23 -3.04
C ALA A 164 -13.52 -14.73 -3.41
N SER A 165 -12.63 -13.92 -2.84
CA SER A 165 -12.56 -12.48 -3.09
C SER A 165 -11.77 -12.19 -4.36
N THR A 166 -12.26 -11.25 -5.16
CA THR A 166 -11.56 -10.76 -6.35
C THR A 166 -10.81 -9.48 -6.03
N TYR A 167 -9.55 -9.43 -6.44
CA TYR A 167 -8.69 -8.26 -6.34
C TYR A 167 -8.37 -7.74 -7.74
N LEU A 168 -8.66 -6.48 -7.97
CA LEU A 168 -8.39 -5.80 -9.23
C LEU A 168 -6.95 -5.30 -9.26
N ALA A 169 -6.24 -5.62 -10.34
CA ALA A 169 -4.89 -5.11 -10.55
C ALA A 169 -4.94 -3.68 -11.06
N MET A 170 -4.17 -2.80 -10.45
CA MET A 170 -4.01 -1.42 -10.88
C MET A 170 -2.54 -1.03 -10.96
N ALA A 171 -2.22 -0.10 -11.85
CA ALA A 171 -0.87 0.43 -12.03
C ALA A 171 -0.90 1.93 -12.32
N VAL A 172 0.14 2.64 -11.89
CA VAL A 172 0.40 4.02 -12.25
C VAL A 172 1.82 4.17 -12.76
N LYS A 173 2.00 4.91 -13.85
CA LYS A 173 3.31 5.31 -14.32
C LYS A 173 3.73 6.57 -13.57
N LEU A 174 4.86 6.49 -12.90
CA LEU A 174 5.46 7.62 -12.19
C LEU A 174 6.24 8.52 -13.17
N PRO A 175 6.32 9.82 -12.88
CA PRO A 175 6.99 10.78 -13.76
C PRO A 175 8.51 10.56 -13.88
#